data_c969ea2f17f088a27decd37c177ea118
#
_entry.id   c969ea2f17f088a27decd37c177ea118
#
_cell.length_a   1.000
_cell.length_b   1.000
_cell.length_c   1.000
_cell.angle_alpha   90.00
_cell.angle_beta   90.00
_cell.angle_gamma   90.00
#
_symmetry.space_group_name_H-M   'P 1'
#
loop_
_entity.id
_entity.type
_entity.pdbx_description
1 polymer ?
#
loop_
_entity_poly.entity_id
_entity_poly.type
_entity_poly.pdbx_seq_one_letter_code
_entity_poly.pdbx_strand_id
1 'polypeptide(L)'
;YQLNLNWPEFLEKYWQKQPVVLKNAFPNFVDPITPDELAGLAMEPEVDSRLVSHANGKWQASNGPFEHFDNLGETGWSLLAQAVNHWHMPAAELVRPFRVLPDWRLDDLMISFSVPCGGVGPHIDQYDVFIIQGMGSRRWRVGDKLPMRQFCPHPALLHVDPFEP
;
A
#
# COMPACT_ATOMS: atom_id res chain seq x y z
N TYR A 1 -15.51 -4.03 10.46
CA TYR A 1 -14.17 -4.26 11.01
C TYR A 1 -14.04 -3.70 12.42
N GLN A 2 -13.30 -4.39 13.26
CA GLN A 2 -12.97 -3.96 14.61
C GLN A 2 -11.46 -3.82 14.72
N LEU A 3 -11.00 -2.63 15.12
CA LEU A 3 -9.59 -2.33 15.37
C LEU A 3 -9.35 -2.29 16.88
N ASN A 4 -8.56 -3.23 17.39
CA ASN A 4 -8.12 -3.26 18.77
C ASN A 4 -6.85 -2.40 18.92
N LEU A 5 -7.04 -1.12 19.15
CA LEU A 5 -5.96 -0.14 19.32
C LEU A 5 -6.29 0.77 20.50
N ASN A 6 -5.34 0.89 21.42
CA ASN A 6 -5.40 1.94 22.45
C ASN A 6 -4.98 3.27 21.82
N TRP A 7 -5.94 4.01 21.29
CA TRP A 7 -5.69 5.26 20.60
C TRP A 7 -4.93 6.31 21.42
N PRO A 8 -5.27 6.58 22.69
CA PRO A 8 -4.50 7.51 23.51
C PRO A 8 -3.03 7.13 23.61
N GLU A 9 -2.75 5.88 23.92
CA GLU A 9 -1.37 5.39 24.02
C GLU A 9 -0.64 5.43 22.69
N PHE A 10 -1.32 5.05 21.59
CA PHE A 10 -0.75 5.09 20.25
C PHE A 10 -0.37 6.52 19.84
N LEU A 11 -1.26 7.48 20.04
CA LEU A 11 -1.01 8.88 19.71
C LEU A 11 0.12 9.47 20.55
N GLU A 12 0.21 9.09 21.81
CA GLU A 12 1.24 9.58 22.71
C GLU A 12 2.62 9.00 22.38
N LYS A 13 2.72 7.69 22.13
CA LYS A 13 4.01 6.99 22.03
C LYS A 13 4.53 6.83 20.61
N TYR A 14 3.66 6.63 19.64
CA TYR A 14 4.05 6.19 18.29
C TYR A 14 3.73 7.20 17.20
N TRP A 15 2.55 7.78 17.23
CA TRP A 15 2.07 8.66 16.17
C TRP A 15 3.07 9.78 15.86
N GLN A 16 3.57 9.84 14.62
CA GLN A 16 4.58 10.80 14.13
C GLN A 16 5.91 10.78 14.92
N LYS A 17 6.23 9.70 15.58
CA LYS A 17 7.45 9.57 16.40
C LYS A 17 8.29 8.37 16.00
N GLN A 18 7.67 7.22 15.83
CA GLN A 18 8.36 5.99 15.48
C GLN A 18 7.41 4.96 14.87
N PRO A 19 7.91 4.09 13.97
CA PRO A 19 7.13 2.99 13.47
C PRO A 19 6.81 1.97 14.58
N VAL A 20 5.68 1.29 14.44
CA VAL A 20 5.22 0.25 15.38
C VAL A 20 4.46 -0.84 14.62
N VAL A 21 4.63 -2.07 15.10
CA VAL A 21 3.84 -3.22 14.63
C VAL A 21 2.71 -3.49 15.61
N LEU A 22 1.49 -3.32 15.15
CA LEU A 22 0.26 -3.58 15.91
C LEU A 22 -0.18 -5.03 15.65
N LYS A 23 0.31 -5.97 16.47
CA LYS A 23 -0.01 -7.39 16.29
C LYS A 23 -1.47 -7.67 16.65
N ASN A 24 -2.16 -8.44 15.80
CA ASN A 24 -3.56 -8.84 15.98
C ASN A 24 -4.50 -7.63 16.19
N ALA A 25 -4.18 -6.50 15.60
CA ALA A 25 -4.97 -5.29 15.73
C ALA A 25 -6.38 -5.44 15.12
N PHE A 26 -6.53 -6.27 14.10
CA PHE A 26 -7.82 -6.64 13.53
C PHE A 26 -8.14 -8.11 13.83
N PRO A 27 -8.86 -8.41 14.92
CA PRO A 27 -9.29 -9.78 15.17
C PRO A 27 -10.29 -10.23 14.08
N ASN A 28 -10.14 -11.46 13.63
CA ASN A 28 -10.99 -12.04 12.57
C ASN A 28 -11.00 -11.22 11.27
N PHE A 29 -9.83 -10.68 10.88
CA PHE A 29 -9.71 -9.92 9.64
C PHE A 29 -10.11 -10.78 8.43
N VAL A 30 -10.92 -10.19 7.57
CA VAL A 30 -11.29 -10.74 6.27
C VAL A 30 -10.96 -9.68 5.23
N ASP A 31 -10.29 -10.08 4.18
CA ASP A 31 -9.96 -9.15 3.10
C ASP A 31 -11.24 -8.52 2.52
N PRO A 32 -11.29 -7.20 2.36
CA PRO A 32 -12.47 -6.54 1.81
C PRO A 32 -12.67 -6.81 0.33
N ILE A 33 -11.64 -7.21 -0.37
CA ILE A 33 -11.60 -7.35 -1.83
C ILE A 33 -10.73 -8.53 -2.23
N THR A 34 -11.13 -9.25 -3.25
CA THR A 34 -10.33 -10.31 -3.86
C THR A 34 -9.34 -9.74 -4.89
N PRO A 35 -8.28 -10.49 -5.26
CA PRO A 35 -7.38 -10.09 -6.32
C PRO A 35 -8.08 -9.84 -7.66
N ASP A 36 -9.08 -10.65 -8.01
CA ASP A 36 -9.84 -10.49 -9.26
C ASP A 36 -10.70 -9.21 -9.24
N GLU A 37 -11.32 -8.89 -8.12
CA GLU A 37 -12.07 -7.63 -7.97
C GLU A 37 -11.14 -6.41 -8.04
N LEU A 38 -9.94 -6.50 -7.44
CA LEU A 38 -8.94 -5.44 -7.53
C LEU A 38 -8.46 -5.24 -8.97
N ALA A 39 -8.22 -6.34 -9.70
CA ALA A 39 -7.91 -6.30 -11.13
C ALA A 39 -9.04 -5.67 -11.93
N GLY A 40 -10.29 -6.03 -11.63
CA GLY A 40 -11.48 -5.42 -12.25
C GLY A 40 -11.53 -3.90 -12.03
N LEU A 41 -11.28 -3.42 -10.81
CA LEU A 41 -11.19 -1.98 -10.54
C LEU A 41 -10.08 -1.30 -11.34
N ALA A 42 -8.94 -1.96 -11.50
CA ALA A 42 -7.81 -1.41 -12.27
C ALA A 42 -8.06 -1.35 -13.78
N MET A 43 -9.14 -1.94 -14.27
CA MET A 43 -9.61 -1.83 -15.65
C MET A 43 -10.55 -0.64 -15.86
N GLU A 44 -11.08 -0.06 -14.79
CA GLU A 44 -12.00 1.08 -14.88
C GLU A 44 -11.24 2.40 -15.08
N PRO A 45 -11.65 3.25 -16.03
CA PRO A 45 -10.95 4.49 -16.35
C PRO A 45 -10.99 5.53 -15.23
N GLU A 46 -11.97 5.46 -14.33
CA GLU A 46 -12.11 6.36 -13.21
C GLU A 46 -11.22 5.99 -12.01
N VAL A 47 -10.66 4.78 -12.01
CA VAL A 47 -9.82 4.28 -10.90
C VAL A 47 -8.35 4.56 -11.24
N ASP A 48 -7.69 5.32 -10.39
CA ASP A 48 -6.24 5.49 -10.50
C ASP A 48 -5.55 4.18 -10.08
N SER A 49 -4.89 3.55 -11.04
CA SER A 49 -4.21 2.28 -10.84
C SER A 49 -2.84 2.25 -11.49
N ARG A 50 -1.96 1.42 -10.94
CA ARG A 50 -0.58 1.30 -11.38
C ARG A 50 -0.10 -0.13 -11.29
N LEU A 51 0.63 -0.56 -12.31
CA LEU A 51 1.38 -1.80 -12.33
C LEU A 51 2.86 -1.48 -12.23
N VAL A 52 3.54 -2.02 -11.23
CA VAL A 52 4.98 -1.86 -11.02
C VAL A 52 5.64 -3.21 -11.12
N SER A 53 6.71 -3.31 -11.89
CA SER A 53 7.51 -4.53 -12.04
C SER A 53 9.00 -4.28 -11.88
N HIS A 54 9.68 -5.30 -11.42
CA HIS A 54 11.13 -5.30 -11.26
C HIS A 54 11.70 -6.63 -11.75
N ALA A 55 12.49 -6.57 -12.80
CA ALA A 55 13.17 -7.73 -13.37
C ALA A 55 14.56 -7.35 -13.89
N ASN A 56 15.56 -8.21 -13.68
CA ASN A 56 16.94 -8.02 -14.17
C ASN A 56 17.54 -6.64 -13.79
N GLY A 57 17.26 -6.17 -12.59
CA GLY A 57 17.72 -4.87 -12.09
C GLY A 57 17.01 -3.66 -12.70
N LYS A 58 15.96 -3.87 -13.49
CA LYS A 58 15.19 -2.79 -14.12
C LYS A 58 13.80 -2.67 -13.51
N TRP A 59 13.44 -1.44 -13.18
CA TRP A 59 12.10 -1.06 -12.75
C TRP A 59 11.26 -0.59 -13.92
N GLN A 60 10.02 -1.00 -13.95
CA GLN A 60 9.01 -0.53 -14.90
C GLN A 60 7.73 -0.20 -14.16
N ALA A 61 7.02 0.81 -14.63
CA ALA A 61 5.69 1.16 -14.13
C ALA A 61 4.81 1.62 -15.28
N SER A 62 3.55 1.22 -15.23
CA SER A 62 2.52 1.67 -16.15
C SER A 62 1.26 2.04 -15.39
N ASN A 63 0.56 3.07 -15.84
CA ASN A 63 -0.71 3.49 -15.26
C ASN A 63 -1.87 2.82 -16.00
N GLY A 64 -2.94 2.56 -15.24
CA GLY A 64 -4.20 2.12 -15.81
C GLY A 64 -4.92 3.23 -16.62
N PRO A 65 -6.12 2.94 -17.13
CA PRO A 65 -6.81 1.65 -17.03
C PRO A 65 -6.11 0.55 -17.81
N PHE A 66 -6.19 -0.69 -17.31
CA PHE A 66 -5.62 -1.86 -17.96
C PHE A 66 -6.69 -2.60 -18.74
N GLU A 67 -6.36 -3.05 -19.96
CA GLU A 67 -7.30 -3.83 -20.78
C GLU A 67 -7.25 -5.32 -20.45
N HIS A 68 -6.08 -5.83 -20.05
CA HIS A 68 -5.85 -7.23 -19.70
C HIS A 68 -4.59 -7.39 -18.84
N PHE A 69 -4.44 -8.57 -18.23
CA PHE A 69 -3.29 -8.93 -17.37
C PHE A 69 -2.59 -10.22 -17.83
N ASP A 70 -2.84 -10.70 -19.04
CA ASP A 70 -2.41 -12.02 -19.51
C ASP A 70 -0.90 -12.17 -19.66
N ASN A 71 -0.17 -11.07 -19.82
CA ASN A 71 1.28 -11.08 -20.05
C ASN A 71 2.12 -10.91 -18.78
N LEU A 72 1.48 -10.93 -17.62
CA LEU A 72 2.17 -10.84 -16.34
C LEU A 72 2.70 -12.19 -15.93
N GLY A 73 3.99 -12.25 -15.62
CA GLY A 73 4.61 -13.46 -15.08
C GLY A 73 4.13 -13.78 -13.66
N GLU A 74 4.65 -14.85 -13.10
CA GLU A 74 4.29 -15.30 -11.75
C GLU A 74 5.08 -14.58 -10.63
N THR A 75 6.03 -13.74 -10.97
CA THR A 75 6.92 -13.06 -10.01
C THR A 75 7.25 -11.64 -10.43
N GLY A 76 7.65 -10.82 -9.46
CA GLY A 76 8.34 -9.54 -9.72
C GLY A 76 7.42 -8.37 -10.07
N TRP A 77 6.13 -8.42 -9.79
CA TRP A 77 5.23 -7.30 -10.04
C TRP A 77 4.22 -7.07 -8.92
N SER A 78 3.66 -5.88 -8.90
CA SER A 78 2.58 -5.46 -8.00
C SER A 78 1.57 -4.61 -8.76
N LEU A 79 0.29 -4.85 -8.49
CA LEU A 79 -0.83 -4.03 -8.93
C LEU A 79 -1.29 -3.18 -7.75
N LEU A 80 -1.44 -1.88 -7.96
CA LEU A 80 -1.92 -0.92 -6.96
C LEU A 80 -3.15 -0.21 -7.50
N ALA A 81 -4.17 -0.04 -6.67
CA ALA A 81 -5.32 0.82 -6.95
C ALA A 81 -5.48 1.83 -5.81
N GLN A 82 -5.60 3.11 -6.16
CA GLN A 82 -5.79 4.21 -5.23
C GLN A 82 -7.28 4.41 -4.91
N ALA A 83 -7.54 4.97 -3.76
CA ALA A 83 -8.88 5.39 -3.33
C ALA A 83 -9.95 4.29 -3.47
N VAL A 84 -9.59 3.04 -3.23
CA VAL A 84 -10.50 1.88 -3.37
C VAL A 84 -11.74 2.03 -2.48
N ASN A 85 -11.61 2.73 -1.36
CA ASN A 85 -12.75 3.07 -0.47
C ASN A 85 -13.82 3.94 -1.14
N HIS A 86 -13.53 4.60 -2.26
CA HIS A 86 -14.52 5.37 -3.02
C HIS A 86 -15.32 4.50 -4.00
N TRP A 87 -14.78 3.34 -4.37
CA TRP A 87 -15.33 2.48 -5.41
C TRP A 87 -15.88 1.15 -4.89
N HIS A 88 -15.45 0.74 -3.68
CA HIS A 88 -15.77 -0.57 -3.14
C HIS A 88 -16.25 -0.46 -1.68
N MET A 89 -17.52 -0.77 -1.45
CA MET A 89 -18.15 -0.60 -0.12
C MET A 89 -17.46 -1.38 1.00
N PRO A 90 -17.08 -2.66 0.86
CA PRO A 90 -16.36 -3.38 1.90
C PRO A 90 -15.00 -2.72 2.23
N ALA A 91 -14.32 -2.14 1.24
CA ALA A 91 -13.09 -1.38 1.47
C ALA A 91 -13.35 -0.08 2.24
N ALA A 92 -14.46 0.61 1.97
CA ALA A 92 -14.87 1.79 2.73
C ALA A 92 -15.14 1.45 4.22
N GLU A 93 -15.70 0.27 4.50
CA GLU A 93 -15.91 -0.20 5.87
C GLU A 93 -14.59 -0.42 6.63
N LEU A 94 -13.51 -0.79 5.94
CA LEU A 94 -12.20 -0.97 6.56
C LEU A 94 -11.60 0.36 7.06
N VAL A 95 -11.96 1.48 6.47
CA VAL A 95 -11.49 2.82 6.89
C VAL A 95 -12.16 3.30 8.18
N ARG A 96 -13.38 2.84 8.47
CA ARG A 96 -14.16 3.33 9.62
C ARG A 96 -13.47 3.29 10.97
N PRO A 97 -12.73 2.23 11.37
CA PRO A 97 -12.05 2.19 12.66
C PRO A 97 -10.99 3.29 12.86
N PHE A 98 -10.52 3.91 11.77
CA PHE A 98 -9.52 4.98 11.81
C PHE A 98 -10.13 6.37 11.98
N ARG A 99 -11.46 6.51 11.98
CA ARG A 99 -12.18 7.79 12.16
C ARG A 99 -12.12 8.38 13.58
N VAL A 100 -11.31 7.80 14.45
CA VAL A 100 -10.80 8.48 15.65
C VAL A 100 -9.90 9.67 15.25
N LEU A 101 -9.22 9.54 14.12
CA LEU A 101 -8.56 10.67 13.47
C LEU A 101 -9.60 11.49 12.70
N PRO A 102 -9.45 12.83 12.64
CA PRO A 102 -10.36 13.67 11.87
C PRO A 102 -10.40 13.26 10.39
N ASP A 103 -11.58 13.25 9.80
CA ASP A 103 -11.79 12.83 8.39
C ASP A 103 -10.91 13.62 7.40
N TRP A 104 -10.65 14.89 7.66
CA TRP A 104 -9.78 15.71 6.81
C TRP A 104 -8.28 15.31 6.87
N ARG A 105 -7.89 14.41 7.76
CA ARG A 105 -6.55 13.82 7.85
C ARG A 105 -6.46 12.44 7.21
N LEU A 106 -7.58 11.86 6.83
CA LEU A 106 -7.63 10.59 6.12
C LEU A 106 -7.67 10.88 4.62
N ASP A 107 -6.65 10.46 3.91
CA ASP A 107 -6.59 10.63 2.46
C ASP A 107 -7.45 9.53 1.79
N ASP A 108 -6.88 8.37 1.59
CA ASP A 108 -7.58 7.27 0.96
C ASP A 108 -7.15 5.89 1.50
N LEU A 109 -7.78 4.86 0.97
CA LEU A 109 -7.34 3.48 1.09
C LEU A 109 -6.80 3.00 -0.25
N MET A 110 -5.48 2.93 -0.38
CA MET A 110 -4.82 2.22 -1.46
C MET A 110 -4.79 0.72 -1.14
N ILE A 111 -5.10 -0.11 -2.12
CA ILE A 111 -4.95 -1.57 -2.02
C ILE A 111 -3.96 -2.05 -3.07
N SER A 112 -3.08 -2.95 -2.67
CA SER A 112 -2.12 -3.56 -3.58
C SER A 112 -2.14 -5.08 -3.50
N PHE A 113 -2.04 -5.70 -4.65
CA PHE A 113 -1.77 -7.12 -4.82
C PHE A 113 -0.35 -7.30 -5.35
N SER A 114 0.42 -8.23 -4.76
CA SER A 114 1.79 -8.52 -5.20
C SER A 114 2.01 -10.01 -5.33
N VAL A 115 2.63 -10.41 -6.41
CA VAL A 115 3.17 -11.77 -6.57
C VAL A 115 4.53 -11.88 -5.86
N PRO A 116 5.09 -13.10 -5.70
CA PRO A 116 6.43 -13.26 -5.13
C PRO A 116 7.46 -12.32 -5.79
N CYS A 117 8.35 -11.73 -4.98
CA CYS A 117 9.33 -10.73 -5.40
C CYS A 117 8.73 -9.43 -5.98
N GLY A 118 7.43 -9.23 -5.88
CA GLY A 118 6.80 -7.95 -6.22
C GLY A 118 7.05 -6.89 -5.16
N GLY A 119 6.87 -5.64 -5.53
CA GLY A 119 7.01 -4.47 -4.68
C GLY A 119 7.11 -3.20 -5.50
N VAL A 120 7.28 -2.08 -4.82
CA VAL A 120 7.41 -0.75 -5.46
C VAL A 120 8.79 -0.11 -5.24
N GLY A 121 9.69 -0.81 -4.54
CA GLY A 121 11.01 -0.31 -4.19
C GLY A 121 11.03 0.61 -2.96
N PRO A 122 12.23 0.96 -2.49
CA PRO A 122 12.40 1.83 -1.33
C PRO A 122 12.00 3.27 -1.69
N HIS A 123 11.06 3.84 -0.94
CA HIS A 123 10.54 5.18 -1.18
C HIS A 123 10.17 5.86 0.14
N ILE A 124 9.86 7.13 0.10
CA ILE A 124 9.35 7.92 1.23
C ILE A 124 7.99 8.48 0.83
N ASP A 125 7.01 8.22 1.67
CA ASP A 125 5.71 8.89 1.61
C ASP A 125 5.75 10.20 2.40
N GLN A 126 4.96 11.19 1.99
CA GLN A 126 4.89 12.50 2.64
C GLN A 126 3.82 12.57 3.73
N TYR A 127 3.30 11.43 4.14
CA TYR A 127 2.24 11.29 5.15
C TYR A 127 2.43 10.01 5.96
N ASP A 128 1.74 9.94 7.09
CA ASP A 128 1.71 8.74 7.92
C ASP A 128 0.88 7.65 7.25
N VAL A 129 1.32 6.40 7.33
CA VAL A 129 0.67 5.26 6.68
C VAL A 129 0.36 4.17 7.69
N PHE A 130 -0.89 3.70 7.67
CA PHE A 130 -1.27 2.44 8.30
C PHE A 130 -1.23 1.33 7.26
N ILE A 131 -0.40 0.34 7.48
CA ILE A 131 -0.26 -0.81 6.59
C ILE A 131 -1.00 -1.99 7.20
N ILE A 132 -1.99 -2.51 6.48
CA ILE A 132 -2.75 -3.69 6.88
C ILE A 132 -2.38 -4.83 5.94
N GLN A 133 -1.90 -5.94 6.50
CA GLN A 133 -1.63 -7.13 5.72
C GLN A 133 -2.90 -7.96 5.61
N GLY A 134 -3.38 -8.12 4.41
CA GLY A 134 -4.44 -9.05 4.06
C GLY A 134 -3.91 -10.44 3.74
N MET A 135 -4.37 -11.04 2.66
CA MET A 135 -3.96 -12.37 2.23
C MET A 135 -2.45 -12.50 2.07
N GLY A 136 -1.89 -13.64 2.44
CA GLY A 136 -0.47 -13.93 2.30
C GLY A 136 0.41 -13.27 3.34
N SER A 137 1.65 -12.98 2.98
CA SER A 137 2.63 -12.34 3.87
C SER A 137 3.59 -11.46 3.07
N ARG A 138 3.98 -10.34 3.67
CA ARG A 138 4.94 -9.40 3.09
C ARG A 138 5.98 -9.02 4.14
N ARG A 139 7.24 -9.04 3.74
CA ARG A 139 8.33 -8.53 4.58
C ARG A 139 8.50 -7.05 4.31
N TRP A 140 8.31 -6.25 5.35
CA TRP A 140 8.56 -4.82 5.34
C TRP A 140 9.94 -4.52 5.94
N ARG A 141 10.62 -3.55 5.35
CA ARG A 141 11.83 -2.96 5.91
C ARG A 141 11.60 -1.47 6.04
N VAL A 142 11.83 -0.95 7.23
CA VAL A 142 11.62 0.46 7.56
C VAL A 142 12.98 1.04 7.95
N GLY A 143 13.41 2.06 7.25
CA GLY A 143 14.64 2.81 7.54
C GLY A 143 14.30 4.15 8.16
N ASP A 144 15.18 4.64 9.03
CA ASP A 144 15.07 5.95 9.69
C ASP A 144 16.31 6.81 9.48
N LYS A 145 17.31 6.30 8.80
CA LYS A 145 18.60 6.95 8.64
C LYS A 145 18.56 7.97 7.51
N LEU A 146 18.97 9.16 7.83
CA LEU A 146 19.23 10.24 6.89
C LEU A 146 20.75 10.54 6.86
N PRO A 147 21.27 11.11 5.77
CA PRO A 147 20.55 11.56 4.58
C PRO A 147 20.28 10.44 3.58
N MET A 148 19.08 10.43 3.01
CA MET A 148 18.72 9.64 1.84
C MET A 148 18.55 10.57 0.63
N ARG A 149 18.94 10.11 -0.54
CA ARG A 149 18.78 10.86 -1.78
C ARG A 149 17.71 10.19 -2.64
N GLN A 150 16.80 10.99 -3.14
CA GLN A 150 15.79 10.52 -4.10
C GLN A 150 16.40 10.40 -5.50
N PHE A 151 15.97 9.38 -6.23
CA PHE A 151 16.30 9.19 -7.63
C PHE A 151 15.15 8.49 -8.35
N CYS A 152 15.10 8.62 -9.67
CA CYS A 152 14.06 8.04 -10.49
C CYS A 152 14.61 6.86 -11.30
N PRO A 153 14.41 5.59 -10.86
CA PRO A 153 14.76 4.43 -11.66
C PRO A 153 13.84 4.25 -12.87
N HIS A 154 12.67 4.88 -12.82
CA HIS A 154 11.69 4.96 -13.89
C HIS A 154 10.93 6.29 -13.74
N PRO A 155 10.46 6.95 -14.83
CA PRO A 155 9.76 8.24 -14.76
C PRO A 155 8.55 8.28 -13.81
N ALA A 156 7.88 7.13 -13.59
CA ALA A 156 6.73 7.01 -12.70
C ALA A 156 7.09 6.55 -11.27
N LEU A 157 8.38 6.38 -10.94
CA LEU A 157 8.83 5.90 -9.64
C LEU A 157 9.89 6.83 -9.05
N LEU A 158 9.70 7.17 -7.78
CA LEU A 158 10.67 7.95 -7.01
C LEU A 158 11.20 7.07 -5.87
N HIS A 159 12.44 6.66 -5.98
CA HIS A 159 13.12 5.83 -4.99
C HIS A 159 14.08 6.62 -4.12
N VAL A 160 14.58 6.00 -3.06
CA VAL A 160 15.59 6.56 -2.17
C VAL A 160 16.84 5.68 -2.13
N ASP A 161 18.00 6.33 -2.02
CA ASP A 161 19.30 5.70 -1.95
C ASP A 161 20.27 6.55 -1.10
N PRO A 162 21.09 5.98 -0.23
CA PRO A 162 21.04 4.59 0.22
C PRO A 162 19.84 4.31 1.12
N PHE A 163 19.33 3.09 1.08
CA PHE A 163 18.31 2.63 2.01
C PHE A 163 18.93 1.67 3.02
N GLU A 164 18.97 2.07 4.27
CA GLU A 164 19.42 1.27 5.40
C GLU A 164 18.23 1.05 6.35
N PRO A 165 17.67 -0.18 6.41
CA PRO A 165 16.55 -0.50 7.28
C PRO A 165 16.96 -0.65 8.75
#